data_8bac7e9c11f2366a8a7bf20455958856
#
_entry.id   8bac7e9c11f2366a8a7bf20455958856
#
_cell.length_a   1.000
_cell.length_b   1.000
_cell.length_c   1.000
_cell.angle_alpha   90.00
_cell.angle_beta   90.00
_cell.angle_gamma   90.00
#
_symmetry.space_group_name_H-M   'P 1'
#
loop_
_entity.id
_entity.type
_entity.pdbx_description
1 polymer ?
#
loop_
_entity_poly.entity_id
_entity_poly.type
_entity_poly.pdbx_seq_one_letter_code
_entity_poly.pdbx_strand_id
1 'polypeptide(L)'
;MTRQVLVTGASKGIGKAIAVQLAKDGFHIVVHYMGDQQGAQNTLETIEQHGGSGRLIQFDISNREECRTKLEADIAEHGAYYGVVNNAGITRDTAFPAMTEEEWDGVIHTNLDSFYNVLHPCVMPMVQKRKGGRIVTLASVSGLMGNRGQTNYSAAKAGVIGATKSLALELAKRKITVNCVAPGLIDTGMVDEHVKEHAMPQIPLRRMGEPEEVAG
;
A
#
# COMPACT_ATOMS: atom_id res chain seq x y z
N MET A 1 -0.03 -24.58 -7.27
CA MET A 1 0.82 -23.42 -6.94
C MET A 1 0.01 -22.46 -6.10
N THR A 2 0.50 -22.09 -4.96
CA THR A 2 -0.12 -21.10 -4.06
C THR A 2 -0.16 -19.73 -4.75
N ARG A 3 -1.26 -19.00 -4.61
CA ARG A 3 -1.39 -17.63 -5.15
C ARG A 3 -0.51 -16.70 -4.33
N GLN A 4 0.35 -15.92 -4.99
CA GLN A 4 1.22 -14.96 -4.31
C GLN A 4 0.68 -13.54 -4.40
N VAL A 5 0.83 -12.78 -3.30
CA VAL A 5 0.39 -11.40 -3.17
C VAL A 5 1.55 -10.53 -2.71
N LEU A 6 1.86 -9.49 -3.48
CA LEU A 6 2.80 -8.44 -3.07
C LEU A 6 2.07 -7.44 -2.16
N VAL A 7 2.65 -7.14 -0.99
CA VAL A 7 2.16 -6.09 -0.09
C VAL A 7 3.27 -5.07 0.10
N THR A 8 3.09 -3.85 -0.41
CA THR A 8 4.09 -2.79 -0.24
C THR A 8 4.00 -2.15 1.14
N GLY A 9 5.16 -1.83 1.75
CA GLY A 9 5.22 -1.25 3.09
C GLY A 9 4.71 -2.19 4.18
N ALA A 10 5.05 -3.48 4.08
CA ALA A 10 4.54 -4.52 4.96
C ALA A 10 5.42 -4.78 6.19
N SER A 11 6.41 -3.93 6.49
CA SER A 11 7.25 -4.06 7.69
C SER A 11 6.51 -3.72 8.99
N LYS A 12 5.44 -2.92 8.93
CA LYS A 12 4.69 -2.46 10.11
C LYS A 12 3.28 -1.98 9.78
N GLY A 13 2.50 -1.63 10.82
CA GLY A 13 1.20 -0.97 10.69
C GLY A 13 0.22 -1.73 9.80
N ILE A 14 -0.54 -0.98 8.99
CA ILE A 14 -1.57 -1.53 8.09
C ILE A 14 -1.00 -2.58 7.14
N GLY A 15 0.15 -2.32 6.53
CA GLY A 15 0.77 -3.26 5.59
C GLY A 15 1.14 -4.60 6.24
N LYS A 16 1.64 -4.59 7.48
CA LYS A 16 1.89 -5.81 8.25
C LYS A 16 0.59 -6.57 8.54
N ALA A 17 -0.45 -5.88 9.01
CA ALA A 17 -1.74 -6.50 9.33
C ALA A 17 -2.35 -7.15 8.08
N ILE A 18 -2.33 -6.45 6.92
CA ILE A 18 -2.79 -7.00 5.64
C ILE A 18 -1.97 -8.24 5.24
N ALA A 19 -0.64 -8.18 5.35
CA ALA A 19 0.24 -9.30 5.00
C ALA A 19 -0.07 -10.55 5.85
N VAL A 20 -0.23 -10.38 7.16
CA VAL A 20 -0.56 -11.47 8.10
C VAL A 20 -1.96 -12.02 7.82
N GLN A 21 -2.96 -11.17 7.57
CA GLN A 21 -4.32 -11.61 7.27
C GLN A 21 -4.38 -12.42 5.97
N LEU A 22 -3.79 -11.92 4.90
CA LEU A 22 -3.74 -12.63 3.62
C LEU A 22 -2.98 -13.95 3.71
N ALA A 23 -1.95 -14.05 4.57
CA ALA A 23 -1.26 -15.31 4.81
C ALA A 23 -2.17 -16.34 5.50
N LYS A 24 -2.99 -15.90 6.48
CA LYS A 24 -4.02 -16.75 7.12
C LYS A 24 -5.07 -17.24 6.11
N ASP A 25 -5.37 -16.42 5.10
CA ASP A 25 -6.27 -16.79 4.00
C ASP A 25 -5.63 -17.70 2.94
N GLY A 26 -4.40 -18.15 3.18
CA GLY A 26 -3.70 -19.15 2.36
C GLY A 26 -2.92 -18.58 1.17
N PHE A 27 -2.66 -17.27 1.13
CA PHE A 27 -1.78 -16.67 0.14
C PHE A 27 -0.31 -16.78 0.54
N HIS A 28 0.59 -16.87 -0.45
CA HIS A 28 2.02 -16.67 -0.24
C HIS A 28 2.33 -15.17 -0.32
N ILE A 29 2.95 -14.60 0.69
CA ILE A 29 3.11 -13.15 0.80
C ILE A 29 4.51 -12.70 0.39
N VAL A 30 4.56 -11.72 -0.49
CA VAL A 30 5.78 -11.00 -0.81
C VAL A 30 5.79 -9.72 0.03
N VAL A 31 6.55 -9.76 1.12
CA VAL A 31 6.65 -8.70 2.13
C VAL A 31 7.64 -7.66 1.63
N HIS A 32 7.13 -6.52 1.15
CA HIS A 32 7.99 -5.44 0.68
C HIS A 32 8.33 -4.45 1.79
N TYR A 33 9.57 -4.01 1.79
CA TYR A 33 10.10 -2.93 2.63
C TYR A 33 11.12 -2.07 1.86
N MET A 34 11.40 -0.86 2.35
CA MET A 34 12.47 0.01 1.84
C MET A 34 13.70 -0.04 2.75
N GLY A 35 13.59 0.46 3.99
CA GLY A 35 14.70 0.54 4.94
C GLY A 35 14.53 -0.27 6.23
N ASP A 36 13.29 -0.66 6.58
CA ASP A 36 12.99 -1.38 7.82
C ASP A 36 13.04 -2.91 7.59
N GLN A 37 14.23 -3.43 7.41
CA GLN A 37 14.46 -4.86 7.19
C GLN A 37 14.03 -5.70 8.41
N GLN A 38 14.33 -5.25 9.62
CA GLN A 38 13.96 -6.00 10.83
C GLN A 38 12.44 -6.08 11.00
N GLY A 39 11.71 -4.99 10.74
CA GLY A 39 10.25 -5.01 10.76
C GLY A 39 9.65 -5.93 9.70
N ALA A 40 10.24 -5.98 8.50
CA ALA A 40 9.81 -6.90 7.46
C ALA A 40 10.10 -8.37 7.83
N GLN A 41 11.26 -8.64 8.45
CA GLN A 41 11.60 -9.96 8.97
C GLN A 41 10.61 -10.41 10.06
N ASN A 42 10.30 -9.52 11.01
CA ASN A 42 9.31 -9.79 12.07
C ASN A 42 7.90 -10.07 11.48
N THR A 43 7.56 -9.42 10.37
CA THR A 43 6.30 -9.69 9.67
C THR A 43 6.32 -11.09 9.05
N LEU A 44 7.41 -11.47 8.40
CA LEU A 44 7.57 -12.80 7.81
C LEU A 44 7.51 -13.90 8.88
N GLU A 45 8.21 -13.73 9.99
CA GLU A 45 8.15 -14.64 11.14
C GLU A 45 6.73 -14.78 11.71
N THR A 46 6.00 -13.66 11.80
CA THR A 46 4.58 -13.69 12.22
C THR A 46 3.73 -14.50 11.24
N ILE A 47 3.96 -14.36 9.94
CA ILE A 47 3.27 -15.17 8.90
C ILE A 47 3.56 -16.65 9.08
N GLU A 48 4.82 -17.02 9.28
CA GLU A 48 5.26 -18.41 9.44
C GLU A 48 4.71 -19.04 10.73
N GLN A 49 4.69 -18.30 11.83
CA GLN A 49 4.08 -18.72 13.11
C GLN A 49 2.59 -19.06 12.98
N HIS A 50 1.87 -18.42 12.04
CA HIS A 50 0.49 -18.74 11.72
C HIS A 50 0.33 -19.83 10.63
N GLY A 51 1.42 -20.51 10.26
CA GLY A 51 1.41 -21.58 9.24
C GLY A 51 1.35 -21.08 7.81
N GLY A 52 1.51 -19.77 7.59
CA GLY A 52 1.62 -19.15 6.27
C GLY A 52 3.02 -19.26 5.67
N SER A 53 3.20 -18.65 4.51
CA SER A 53 4.50 -18.60 3.84
C SER A 53 4.70 -17.25 3.15
N GLY A 54 5.94 -16.83 3.03
CA GLY A 54 6.28 -15.58 2.36
C GLY A 54 7.75 -15.47 1.99
N ARG A 55 8.12 -14.34 1.42
CA ARG A 55 9.49 -13.90 1.18
C ARG A 55 9.60 -12.39 1.28
N LEU A 56 10.81 -11.91 1.46
CA LEU A 56 11.11 -10.48 1.50
C LEU A 56 11.47 -9.97 0.10
N ILE A 57 11.11 -8.72 -0.18
CA ILE A 57 11.60 -7.97 -1.34
C ILE A 57 11.88 -6.53 -0.91
N GLN A 58 13.03 -6.00 -1.32
CA GLN A 58 13.48 -4.66 -0.96
C GLN A 58 13.63 -3.78 -2.19
N PHE A 59 12.98 -2.61 -2.18
CA PHE A 59 13.19 -1.52 -3.14
C PHE A 59 12.53 -0.23 -2.65
N ASP A 60 12.90 0.90 -3.25
CA ASP A 60 12.21 2.19 -3.04
C ASP A 60 11.08 2.35 -4.06
N ILE A 61 9.84 2.45 -3.58
CA ILE A 61 8.66 2.60 -4.45
C ILE A 61 8.63 3.94 -5.21
N SER A 62 9.35 4.96 -4.74
CA SER A 62 9.50 6.23 -5.45
C SER A 62 10.47 6.15 -6.62
N ASN A 63 11.38 5.18 -6.60
CA ASN A 63 12.38 4.95 -7.65
C ASN A 63 11.84 4.00 -8.73
N ARG A 64 11.44 4.57 -9.87
CA ARG A 64 10.82 3.83 -10.98
C ARG A 64 11.70 2.72 -11.54
N GLU A 65 13.00 2.98 -11.70
CA GLU A 65 13.94 2.02 -12.27
C GLU A 65 14.18 0.85 -11.32
N GLU A 66 14.32 1.14 -10.03
CA GLU A 66 14.47 0.11 -9.00
C GLU A 66 13.22 -0.77 -8.89
N CYS A 67 12.02 -0.16 -8.86
CA CYS A 67 10.76 -0.89 -8.90
C CYS A 67 10.70 -1.85 -10.08
N ARG A 68 10.98 -1.35 -11.28
CA ARG A 68 10.96 -2.15 -12.50
C ARG A 68 11.91 -3.33 -12.39
N THR A 69 13.17 -3.07 -12.10
CA THR A 69 14.24 -4.10 -12.06
C THR A 69 13.94 -5.18 -11.02
N LYS A 70 13.56 -4.78 -9.80
CA LYS A 70 13.29 -5.72 -8.71
C LYS A 70 12.04 -6.56 -8.95
N LEU A 71 10.96 -5.93 -9.42
CA LEU A 71 9.70 -6.63 -9.66
C LEU A 71 9.77 -7.55 -10.89
N GLU A 72 10.42 -7.12 -11.97
CA GLU A 72 10.62 -7.99 -13.13
C GLU A 72 11.49 -9.20 -12.80
N ALA A 73 12.56 -9.03 -12.01
CA ALA A 73 13.40 -10.13 -11.54
C ALA A 73 12.62 -11.11 -10.66
N ASP A 74 11.86 -10.62 -9.68
CA ASP A 74 11.05 -11.46 -8.80
C ASP A 74 9.96 -12.22 -9.58
N ILE A 75 9.32 -11.56 -10.56
CA ILE A 75 8.32 -12.18 -11.41
C ILE A 75 8.95 -13.24 -12.35
N ALA A 76 10.14 -13.01 -12.85
CA ALA A 76 10.86 -13.97 -13.69
C ALA A 76 11.20 -15.25 -12.91
N GLU A 77 11.61 -15.12 -11.65
CA GLU A 77 11.98 -16.24 -10.78
C GLU A 77 10.78 -16.99 -10.22
N HIS A 78 9.75 -16.27 -9.75
CA HIS A 78 8.66 -16.84 -8.96
C HIS A 78 7.31 -16.84 -9.70
N GLY A 79 7.24 -16.22 -10.87
CA GLY A 79 6.02 -16.06 -11.67
C GLY A 79 5.17 -14.87 -11.24
N ALA A 80 4.17 -14.53 -12.08
CA ALA A 80 3.32 -13.37 -11.88
C ALA A 80 2.55 -13.42 -10.54
N TYR A 81 2.39 -12.28 -9.89
CA TYR A 81 1.53 -12.12 -8.73
C TYR A 81 0.07 -12.41 -9.07
N TYR A 82 -0.66 -12.95 -8.12
CA TYR A 82 -2.12 -13.01 -8.16
C TYR A 82 -2.73 -11.70 -7.67
N GLY A 83 -2.11 -11.09 -6.68
CA GLY A 83 -2.55 -9.83 -6.11
C GLY A 83 -1.42 -8.86 -5.83
N VAL A 84 -1.75 -7.57 -5.84
CA VAL A 84 -0.87 -6.48 -5.41
C VAL A 84 -1.66 -5.57 -4.48
N VAL A 85 -1.14 -5.38 -3.27
CA VAL A 85 -1.63 -4.38 -2.32
C VAL A 85 -0.64 -3.22 -2.31
N ASN A 86 -1.01 -2.11 -2.93
CA ASN A 86 -0.21 -0.89 -2.97
C ASN A 86 -0.53 -0.03 -1.74
N ASN A 87 0.16 -0.32 -0.63
CA ASN A 87 -0.08 0.27 0.68
C ASN A 87 0.99 1.28 1.11
N ALA A 88 2.25 1.09 0.74
CA ALA A 88 3.34 1.96 1.18
C ALA A 88 3.07 3.44 0.86
N GLY A 89 3.43 4.30 1.79
CA GLY A 89 3.26 5.75 1.65
C GLY A 89 3.87 6.50 2.83
N ILE A 90 4.00 7.81 2.66
CA ILE A 90 4.51 8.73 3.68
C ILE A 90 3.60 9.94 3.82
N THR A 91 3.70 10.65 4.94
CA THR A 91 3.17 11.99 5.14
C THR A 91 4.30 12.98 5.39
N ARG A 92 4.08 14.23 4.99
CA ARG A 92 4.89 15.41 5.33
C ARG A 92 3.91 16.55 5.50
N ASP A 93 3.38 16.65 6.72
CA ASP A 93 2.26 17.53 7.03
C ASP A 93 2.78 18.93 7.35
N THR A 94 2.49 19.88 6.48
CA THR A 94 2.90 21.28 6.63
C THR A 94 1.84 22.18 6.00
N ALA A 95 1.54 23.33 6.65
CA ALA A 95 0.63 24.32 6.09
C ALA A 95 1.14 24.81 4.71
N PHE A 96 0.28 24.87 3.71
CA PHE A 96 0.66 25.09 2.31
C PHE A 96 1.63 26.26 2.09
N PRO A 97 1.46 27.45 2.73
CA PRO A 97 2.42 28.55 2.54
C PRO A 97 3.83 28.30 3.07
N ALA A 98 4.01 27.29 3.93
CA ALA A 98 5.29 26.91 4.52
C ALA A 98 5.81 25.56 4.01
N MET A 99 5.01 24.86 3.17
CA MET A 99 5.38 23.57 2.58
C MET A 99 6.55 23.76 1.61
N THR A 100 7.60 22.96 1.80
CA THR A 100 8.76 23.00 0.89
C THR A 100 8.53 22.15 -0.36
N GLU A 101 9.34 22.38 -1.39
CA GLU A 101 9.34 21.57 -2.61
C GLU A 101 9.64 20.10 -2.30
N GLU A 102 10.59 19.83 -1.41
CA GLU A 102 10.97 18.47 -1.01
C GLU A 102 9.83 17.74 -0.27
N GLU A 103 9.06 18.47 0.55
CA GLU A 103 7.89 17.88 1.23
C GLU A 103 6.78 17.57 0.22
N TRP A 104 6.57 18.45 -0.76
CA TRP A 104 5.61 18.21 -1.84
C TRP A 104 6.04 17.04 -2.72
N ASP A 105 7.23 17.12 -3.30
CA ASP A 105 7.75 16.12 -4.24
C ASP A 105 7.90 14.74 -3.59
N GLY A 106 8.44 14.70 -2.37
CA GLY A 106 8.59 13.46 -1.63
C GLY A 106 7.26 12.72 -1.41
N VAL A 107 6.19 13.45 -1.09
CA VAL A 107 4.86 12.86 -0.91
C VAL A 107 4.25 12.44 -2.25
N ILE A 108 4.35 13.26 -3.30
CA ILE A 108 3.83 12.93 -4.63
C ILE A 108 4.55 11.70 -5.19
N HIS A 109 5.87 11.69 -5.20
CA HIS A 109 6.65 10.58 -5.75
C HIS A 109 6.44 9.26 -4.99
N THR A 110 6.33 9.33 -3.65
CA THR A 110 6.12 8.12 -2.85
C THR A 110 4.68 7.63 -2.91
N ASN A 111 3.67 8.51 -2.83
CA ASN A 111 2.28 8.08 -2.68
C ASN A 111 1.53 7.97 -4.00
N LEU A 112 1.86 8.78 -5.02
CA LEU A 112 1.16 8.78 -6.30
C LEU A 112 1.95 8.10 -7.40
N ASP A 113 3.23 8.48 -7.61
CA ASP A 113 4.02 7.87 -8.69
C ASP A 113 4.26 6.38 -8.43
N SER A 114 4.30 5.95 -7.16
CA SER A 114 4.37 4.53 -6.79
C SER A 114 3.21 3.70 -7.33
N PHE A 115 2.03 4.29 -7.55
CA PHE A 115 0.93 3.60 -8.23
C PHE A 115 1.39 3.08 -9.59
N TYR A 116 2.03 3.93 -10.39
CA TYR A 116 2.59 3.53 -11.68
C TYR A 116 3.82 2.63 -11.49
N ASN A 117 4.77 3.05 -10.65
CA ASN A 117 6.06 2.37 -10.51
C ASN A 117 5.92 0.90 -10.09
N VAL A 118 4.99 0.61 -9.18
CA VAL A 118 4.75 -0.75 -8.66
C VAL A 118 3.80 -1.54 -9.57
N LEU A 119 2.70 -0.93 -10.04
CA LEU A 119 1.68 -1.69 -10.77
C LEU A 119 2.07 -1.94 -12.22
N HIS A 120 2.77 -1.02 -12.87
CA HIS A 120 3.11 -1.15 -14.30
C HIS A 120 3.89 -2.44 -14.63
N PRO A 121 4.97 -2.80 -13.93
CA PRO A 121 5.68 -4.06 -14.18
C PRO A 121 4.86 -5.30 -13.80
N CYS A 122 3.87 -5.18 -12.90
CA CYS A 122 3.07 -6.31 -12.43
C CYS A 122 1.87 -6.63 -13.34
N VAL A 123 1.26 -5.63 -13.97
CA VAL A 123 -0.03 -5.76 -14.67
C VAL A 123 0.04 -6.68 -15.88
N MET A 124 1.03 -6.51 -16.76
CA MET A 124 1.11 -7.36 -17.96
C MET A 124 1.35 -8.84 -17.65
N PRO A 125 2.25 -9.23 -16.74
CA PRO A 125 2.35 -10.62 -16.28
C PRO A 125 1.04 -11.18 -15.70
N MET A 126 0.29 -10.38 -14.92
CA MET A 126 -1.03 -10.79 -14.40
C MET A 126 -2.03 -11.05 -15.55
N VAL A 127 -2.07 -10.18 -16.55
CA VAL A 127 -2.92 -10.32 -17.74
C VAL A 127 -2.57 -11.57 -18.54
N GLN A 128 -1.28 -11.83 -18.77
CA GLN A 128 -0.77 -12.97 -19.53
C GLN A 128 -1.07 -14.31 -18.84
N LYS A 129 -1.07 -14.34 -17.50
CA LYS A 129 -1.42 -15.53 -16.71
C LYS A 129 -2.86 -16.01 -16.93
N ARG A 130 -3.78 -15.16 -17.39
CA ARG A 130 -5.20 -15.45 -17.71
C ARG A 130 -6.00 -16.11 -16.58
N LYS A 131 -5.60 -15.92 -15.31
CA LYS A 131 -6.25 -16.50 -14.12
C LYS A 131 -6.99 -15.46 -13.28
N GLY A 132 -7.18 -14.25 -13.84
CA GLY A 132 -7.68 -13.10 -13.10
C GLY A 132 -6.65 -12.60 -12.08
N GLY A 133 -7.04 -11.67 -11.23
CA GLY A 133 -6.17 -11.09 -10.21
C GLY A 133 -6.87 -10.06 -9.35
N ARG A 134 -6.15 -9.53 -8.36
CA ARG A 134 -6.65 -8.53 -7.42
C ARG A 134 -5.62 -7.43 -7.24
N ILE A 135 -6.03 -6.19 -7.41
CA ILE A 135 -5.23 -5.01 -7.07
C ILE A 135 -6.02 -4.22 -6.03
N VAL A 136 -5.39 -3.91 -4.91
CA VAL A 136 -5.96 -3.06 -3.87
C VAL A 136 -4.98 -1.91 -3.61
N THR A 137 -5.48 -0.67 -3.64
CA THR A 137 -4.69 0.52 -3.38
C THR A 137 -5.15 1.17 -2.09
N LEU A 138 -4.22 1.62 -1.26
CA LEU A 138 -4.53 2.35 -0.03
C LEU A 138 -4.52 3.86 -0.32
N ALA A 139 -5.71 4.46 -0.34
CA ALA A 139 -5.90 5.90 -0.32
C ALA A 139 -5.97 6.41 1.14
N SER A 140 -6.81 7.37 1.40
CA SER A 140 -7.11 7.94 2.72
C SER A 140 -8.41 8.74 2.64
N VAL A 141 -9.10 8.91 3.75
CA VAL A 141 -10.18 9.89 3.88
C VAL A 141 -9.71 11.30 3.54
N SER A 142 -8.42 11.64 3.77
CA SER A 142 -7.82 12.91 3.35
C SER A 142 -7.87 13.10 1.82
N GLY A 143 -7.83 12.03 1.03
CA GLY A 143 -8.02 12.09 -0.41
C GLY A 143 -9.46 12.30 -0.86
N LEU A 144 -10.43 12.07 0.03
CA LEU A 144 -11.86 12.27 -0.22
C LEU A 144 -12.34 13.65 0.21
N MET A 145 -11.90 14.10 1.38
CA MET A 145 -12.44 15.29 2.06
C MET A 145 -11.44 16.46 2.11
N GLY A 146 -10.15 16.19 1.87
CA GLY A 146 -9.07 17.09 2.24
C GLY A 146 -8.75 17.04 3.74
N ASN A 147 -7.57 17.53 4.11
CA ASN A 147 -7.18 17.72 5.51
C ASN A 147 -6.21 18.91 5.60
N ARG A 148 -6.37 19.75 6.62
CA ARG A 148 -5.48 20.90 6.85
C ARG A 148 -4.04 20.44 7.05
N GLY A 149 -3.09 21.07 6.36
CA GLY A 149 -1.67 20.72 6.41
C GLY A 149 -1.28 19.53 5.50
N GLN A 150 -2.23 18.93 4.79
CA GLN A 150 -2.01 17.75 3.95
C GLN A 150 -2.33 18.00 2.47
N THR A 151 -2.04 19.17 1.94
CA THR A 151 -2.36 19.48 0.54
C THR A 151 -1.65 18.53 -0.43
N ASN A 152 -0.37 18.22 -0.20
CA ASN A 152 0.40 17.22 -0.93
C ASN A 152 -0.18 15.79 -0.79
N TYR A 153 -0.43 15.35 0.44
CA TYR A 153 -0.95 14.02 0.74
C TYR A 153 -2.38 13.82 0.21
N SER A 154 -3.25 14.81 0.40
CA SER A 154 -4.62 14.78 -0.13
C SER A 154 -4.64 14.72 -1.66
N ALA A 155 -3.79 15.51 -2.33
CA ALA A 155 -3.64 15.48 -3.79
C ALA A 155 -3.19 14.09 -4.27
N ALA A 156 -2.16 13.51 -3.64
CA ALA A 156 -1.65 12.19 -3.99
C ALA A 156 -2.73 11.10 -3.78
N LYS A 157 -3.42 11.10 -2.64
CA LYS A 157 -4.43 10.08 -2.33
C LYS A 157 -5.70 10.23 -3.17
N ALA A 158 -6.10 11.45 -3.52
CA ALA A 158 -7.16 11.70 -4.50
C ALA A 158 -6.77 11.19 -5.91
N GLY A 159 -5.51 11.41 -6.32
CA GLY A 159 -4.95 10.88 -7.56
C GLY A 159 -5.00 9.36 -7.62
N VAL A 160 -4.62 8.67 -6.54
CA VAL A 160 -4.72 7.20 -6.41
C VAL A 160 -6.15 6.72 -6.60
N ILE A 161 -7.16 7.40 -6.04
CA ILE A 161 -8.57 7.04 -6.20
C ILE A 161 -8.98 7.14 -7.68
N GLY A 162 -8.61 8.22 -8.36
CA GLY A 162 -8.88 8.41 -9.79
C GLY A 162 -8.20 7.36 -10.67
N ALA A 163 -6.91 7.13 -10.43
CA ALA A 163 -6.11 6.13 -11.16
C ALA A 163 -6.66 4.70 -10.98
N THR A 164 -7.09 4.36 -9.75
CA THR A 164 -7.69 3.05 -9.45
C THR A 164 -8.97 2.82 -10.26
N LYS A 165 -9.85 3.82 -10.35
CA LYS A 165 -11.10 3.72 -11.13
C LYS A 165 -10.82 3.50 -12.61
N SER A 166 -9.86 4.22 -13.19
CA SER A 166 -9.48 4.07 -14.59
C SER A 166 -8.89 2.68 -14.86
N LEU A 167 -7.94 2.24 -14.05
CA LEU A 167 -7.30 0.94 -14.20
C LEU A 167 -8.31 -0.22 -14.03
N ALA A 168 -9.32 -0.06 -13.18
CA ALA A 168 -10.39 -1.04 -13.01
C ALA A 168 -11.15 -1.28 -14.32
N LEU A 169 -11.47 -0.20 -15.06
CA LEU A 169 -12.15 -0.30 -16.36
C LEU A 169 -11.27 -1.00 -17.40
N GLU A 170 -9.97 -0.71 -17.43
CA GLU A 170 -9.02 -1.31 -18.39
C GLU A 170 -8.85 -2.82 -18.16
N LEU A 171 -8.82 -3.27 -16.91
CA LEU A 171 -8.50 -4.64 -16.53
C LEU A 171 -9.72 -5.55 -16.35
N ALA A 172 -10.94 -5.01 -16.35
CA ALA A 172 -12.18 -5.75 -16.09
C ALA A 172 -12.33 -6.98 -17.01
N LYS A 173 -12.07 -6.84 -18.31
CA LYS A 173 -12.15 -7.96 -19.29
C LYS A 173 -11.14 -9.08 -19.01
N ARG A 174 -10.11 -8.81 -18.20
CA ARG A 174 -9.08 -9.78 -17.77
C ARG A 174 -9.41 -10.46 -16.45
N LYS A 175 -10.58 -10.17 -15.86
CA LYS A 175 -11.01 -10.64 -14.53
C LYS A 175 -10.03 -10.22 -13.43
N ILE A 176 -9.34 -9.09 -13.62
CA ILE A 176 -8.53 -8.43 -12.60
C ILE A 176 -9.37 -7.28 -12.05
N THR A 177 -9.69 -7.34 -10.77
CA THR A 177 -10.38 -6.25 -10.06
C THR A 177 -9.37 -5.29 -9.49
N VAL A 178 -9.69 -4.00 -9.53
CA VAL A 178 -8.87 -2.94 -8.95
C VAL A 178 -9.77 -2.12 -8.04
N ASN A 179 -9.46 -2.13 -6.75
CA ASN A 179 -10.25 -1.46 -5.72
C ASN A 179 -9.37 -0.53 -4.89
N CYS A 180 -9.99 0.45 -4.26
CA CYS A 180 -9.34 1.39 -3.38
C CYS A 180 -9.99 1.37 -2.00
N VAL A 181 -9.19 1.28 -0.96
CA VAL A 181 -9.61 1.46 0.43
C VAL A 181 -9.12 2.82 0.90
N ALA A 182 -9.99 3.59 1.56
CA ALA A 182 -9.67 4.91 2.09
C ALA A 182 -9.80 4.91 3.62
N PRO A 183 -8.79 4.45 4.37
CA PRO A 183 -8.83 4.43 5.83
C PRO A 183 -8.94 5.84 6.41
N GLY A 184 -9.57 5.92 7.59
CA GLY A 184 -9.50 7.08 8.47
C GLY A 184 -8.21 7.08 9.28
N LEU A 185 -8.29 7.60 10.53
CA LEU A 185 -7.17 7.56 11.47
C LEU A 185 -7.05 6.15 12.06
N ILE A 186 -5.93 5.50 11.80
CA ILE A 186 -5.62 4.13 12.25
C ILE A 186 -4.47 4.17 13.25
N ASP A 187 -4.58 3.45 14.36
CA ASP A 187 -3.52 3.35 15.35
C ASP A 187 -2.42 2.39 14.89
N THR A 188 -1.40 2.95 14.29
CA THR A 188 -0.21 2.21 13.86
C THR A 188 0.93 2.26 14.88
N GLY A 189 0.68 2.79 16.08
CA GLY A 189 1.67 3.06 17.10
C GLY A 189 2.59 4.25 16.81
N MET A 190 2.30 5.03 15.77
CA MET A 190 3.10 6.19 15.33
C MET A 190 2.30 7.50 15.33
N VAL A 191 1.05 7.48 15.78
CA VAL A 191 0.19 8.66 15.76
C VAL A 191 0.52 9.55 16.93
N ASP A 192 0.88 10.81 16.66
CA ASP A 192 1.15 11.82 17.69
C ASP A 192 -0.09 12.10 18.54
N GLU A 193 0.09 12.29 19.84
CA GLU A 193 -1.02 12.53 20.79
C GLU A 193 -1.82 13.78 20.45
N HIS A 194 -1.14 14.82 19.98
CA HIS A 194 -1.79 16.05 19.53
C HIS A 194 -2.70 15.84 18.30
N VAL A 195 -2.29 14.96 17.38
CA VAL A 195 -3.14 14.56 16.25
C VAL A 195 -4.36 13.78 16.72
N LYS A 196 -4.20 12.89 17.72
CA LYS A 196 -5.30 12.15 18.32
C LYS A 196 -6.34 13.10 18.94
N GLU A 197 -5.92 14.03 19.79
CA GLU A 197 -6.82 15.00 20.45
C GLU A 197 -7.65 15.79 19.44
N HIS A 198 -7.05 16.23 18.34
CA HIS A 198 -7.76 17.03 17.32
C HIS A 198 -8.66 16.21 16.38
N ALA A 199 -8.28 14.97 16.08
CA ALA A 199 -9.04 14.13 15.16
C ALA A 199 -10.20 13.39 15.84
N MET A 200 -10.05 12.99 17.11
CA MET A 200 -11.06 12.23 17.86
C MET A 200 -12.46 12.84 17.82
N PRO A 201 -12.64 14.17 18.00
CA PRO A 201 -13.97 14.78 17.92
C PRO A 201 -14.64 14.65 16.57
N GLN A 202 -13.86 14.45 15.49
CA GLN A 202 -14.38 14.31 14.12
C GLN A 202 -14.71 12.86 13.77
N ILE A 203 -14.23 11.88 14.55
CA ILE A 203 -14.51 10.46 14.33
C ILE A 203 -15.82 10.10 15.07
N PRO A 204 -16.88 9.66 14.36
CA PRO A 204 -18.16 9.35 14.99
C PRO A 204 -18.07 8.30 16.10
N LEU A 205 -17.25 7.26 15.91
CA LEU A 205 -17.03 6.20 16.91
C LEU A 205 -16.11 6.62 18.06
N ARG A 206 -15.56 7.84 18.04
CA ARG A 206 -14.69 8.39 19.09
C ARG A 206 -13.48 7.51 19.45
N ARG A 207 -13.01 6.73 18.49
CA ARG A 207 -11.77 5.95 18.59
C ARG A 207 -11.06 5.90 17.24
N MET A 208 -9.77 5.65 17.27
CA MET A 208 -9.03 5.26 16.06
C MET A 208 -9.46 3.86 15.61
N GLY A 209 -9.26 3.57 14.35
CA GLY A 209 -9.34 2.21 13.83
C GLY A 209 -8.04 1.45 14.15
N GLU A 210 -8.12 0.14 14.15
CA GLU A 210 -6.98 -0.76 14.27
C GLU A 210 -6.50 -1.21 12.88
N PRO A 211 -5.21 -1.52 12.68
CA PRO A 211 -4.69 -2.02 11.41
C PRO A 211 -5.44 -3.27 10.90
N GLU A 212 -5.89 -4.12 11.82
CA GLU A 212 -6.65 -5.33 11.53
C GLU A 212 -8.04 -5.04 10.95
N GLU A 213 -8.66 -3.92 11.32
CA GLU A 213 -9.94 -3.47 10.75
C GLU A 213 -9.81 -3.02 9.28
N VAL A 214 -8.60 -2.67 8.84
CA VAL A 214 -8.30 -2.35 7.43
C VAL A 214 -7.94 -3.61 6.66
N ALA A 215 -7.42 -4.62 7.34
CA ALA A 215 -6.95 -5.88 6.74
C ALA A 215 -8.07 -6.89 6.48
N GLY A 216 -9.24 -6.72 7.12
CA GLY A 216 -10.40 -7.62 7.09
C GLY A 216 -11.29 -7.58 5.84
#